data_3417dc1a1c5eea99212ed97fc7a25022
#
_entry.id   3417dc1a1c5eea99212ed97fc7a25022
#
_cell.length_a   1.000
_cell.length_b   1.000
_cell.length_c   1.000
_cell.angle_alpha   90.00
_cell.angle_beta   90.00
_cell.angle_gamma   90.00
#
_symmetry.space_group_name_H-M   'P 1'
#
loop_
_entity.id
_entity.type
_entity.pdbx_description
1 polymer ?
#
loop_
_entity_poly.entity_id
_entity_poly.type
_entity_poly.pdbx_seq_one_letter_code
_entity_poly.pdbx_strand_id
1 'polypeptide(L)'
;MENVHRYFATGVGLITTNSSKYGNNVMAVEWTLQIAYDPMLIAIFIHDSPTYWNIEETKVFGVNMASDEQSHLVNIAGGYSGTEIQKLNIPNTFETYPAKQINVLMINNCTLNAECKAITIQKIADHIMVVGEIIDAKFDDKKSPLIYTRGNYRKIASAKIAIGRKSIKINHNHLIEFKKISKGSFTLKAAVAVIHHRDKLLMVNEKSFDKHWMLPFVNVERRSNFVSTLQKYLDSIGIIAEVRNIIGIERLMLTNSSNIKSNDSDKKRHQELRANFITFNCKFMSLNEKVNEKSSSHAQWFDKPPKNTLLKMLTVTRNKWK
;
A
#
# COMPACT_ATOMS: atom_id res chain seq x y z
N MET A 1 4.80 9.37 30.00
CA MET A 1 4.25 9.16 28.63
C MET A 1 3.13 10.15 28.28
N GLU A 2 3.12 11.30 28.92
CA GLU A 2 2.13 12.34 28.65
C GLU A 2 2.22 12.82 27.20
N ASN A 3 1.06 12.97 26.56
CA ASN A 3 0.87 13.49 25.20
C ASN A 3 1.36 12.63 24.01
N VAL A 4 1.85 11.39 24.20
CA VAL A 4 2.27 10.53 23.07
C VAL A 4 1.10 10.26 22.12
N HIS A 5 -0.12 10.05 22.65
CA HIS A 5 -1.33 9.82 21.87
C HIS A 5 -1.60 10.93 20.83
N ARG A 6 -1.20 12.17 21.10
CA ARG A 6 -1.42 13.32 20.21
C ARG A 6 -0.64 13.22 18.89
N TYR A 7 0.37 12.37 18.82
CA TYR A 7 1.19 12.19 17.60
C TYR A 7 0.64 11.13 16.63
N PHE A 8 -0.40 10.40 17.03
CA PHE A 8 -1.13 9.55 16.11
C PHE A 8 -2.03 10.42 15.22
N ALA A 9 -2.17 10.02 13.97
CA ALA A 9 -3.08 10.62 13.02
C ALA A 9 -4.14 9.58 12.63
N THR A 10 -5.42 9.95 12.80
CA THR A 10 -6.54 9.05 12.57
C THR A 10 -7.59 9.70 11.66
N GLY A 11 -8.32 8.89 10.91
CA GLY A 11 -9.57 9.33 10.32
C GLY A 11 -10.65 9.42 11.39
N VAL A 12 -11.67 10.25 11.17
CA VAL A 12 -12.75 10.42 12.13
C VAL A 12 -14.03 9.76 11.63
N GLY A 13 -14.54 8.79 12.38
CA GLY A 13 -15.83 8.17 12.15
C GLY A 13 -16.95 8.89 12.92
N LEU A 14 -18.03 9.21 12.23
CA LEU A 14 -19.30 9.56 12.83
C LEU A 14 -20.12 8.26 12.95
N ILE A 15 -20.14 7.68 14.13
CA ILE A 15 -20.79 6.40 14.39
C ILE A 15 -22.26 6.64 14.71
N THR A 16 -23.14 6.12 13.88
CA THR A 16 -24.59 6.23 14.06
C THR A 16 -25.17 4.91 14.58
N THR A 17 -26.08 5.02 15.50
CA THR A 17 -26.77 3.89 16.15
C THR A 17 -28.22 4.22 16.42
N ASN A 18 -29.04 3.19 16.61
CA ASN A 18 -30.43 3.35 17.01
C ASN A 18 -30.85 2.15 17.85
N SER A 19 -31.67 2.38 18.88
CA SER A 19 -32.36 1.32 19.59
C SER A 19 -33.72 1.81 20.07
N SER A 20 -34.59 0.87 20.48
CA SER A 20 -35.90 1.22 21.02
C SER A 20 -35.81 1.99 22.35
N LYS A 21 -34.75 1.74 23.10
CA LYS A 21 -34.54 2.31 24.43
C LYS A 21 -33.91 3.68 24.43
N TYR A 22 -32.90 3.89 23.57
CA TYR A 22 -32.08 5.11 23.58
C TYR A 22 -32.24 5.99 22.33
N GLY A 23 -32.98 5.46 21.32
CA GLY A 23 -33.24 6.17 20.06
C GLY A 23 -32.01 6.35 19.16
N ASN A 24 -32.20 7.18 18.17
CA ASN A 24 -31.11 7.53 17.23
C ASN A 24 -30.00 8.34 17.92
N ASN A 25 -28.75 7.93 17.71
CA ASN A 25 -27.61 8.65 18.26
C ASN A 25 -26.46 8.74 17.23
N VAL A 26 -25.61 9.75 17.37
CA VAL A 26 -24.35 9.90 16.66
C VAL A 26 -23.24 10.23 17.64
N MET A 27 -22.06 9.63 17.43
CA MET A 27 -20.84 9.88 18.22
C MET A 27 -19.65 10.03 17.28
N ALA A 28 -18.79 11.02 17.55
CA ALA A 28 -17.51 11.10 16.88
C ALA A 28 -16.51 10.12 17.51
N VAL A 29 -15.90 9.27 16.69
CA VAL A 29 -14.95 8.26 17.14
C VAL A 29 -13.64 8.43 16.36
N GLU A 30 -12.62 8.84 17.08
CA GLU A 30 -11.27 9.03 16.53
C GLU A 30 -10.64 7.70 16.06
N TRP A 31 -10.83 6.63 16.82
CA TRP A 31 -10.25 5.34 16.53
C TRP A 31 -11.23 4.46 15.76
N THR A 32 -11.35 4.76 14.47
CA THR A 32 -12.17 4.02 13.50
C THR A 32 -11.23 3.45 12.44
N LEU A 33 -11.04 2.12 12.42
CA LEU A 33 -9.99 1.46 11.65
C LEU A 33 -10.52 0.28 10.84
N GLN A 34 -10.20 0.21 9.54
CA GLN A 34 -10.35 -1.03 8.77
C GLN A 34 -9.27 -2.03 9.23
N ILE A 35 -9.68 -3.25 9.61
CA ILE A 35 -8.78 -4.26 10.18
C ILE A 35 -8.66 -5.55 9.35
N ALA A 36 -9.58 -5.79 8.41
CA ALA A 36 -9.52 -6.93 7.49
C ALA A 36 -10.12 -6.59 6.13
N TYR A 37 -9.80 -7.38 5.09
CA TYR A 37 -10.31 -7.21 3.72
C TYR A 37 -11.34 -8.27 3.34
N ASP A 38 -11.25 -9.49 3.88
CA ASP A 38 -12.12 -10.60 3.55
C ASP A 38 -12.31 -11.52 4.79
N PRO A 39 -13.49 -11.48 5.44
CA PRO A 39 -14.52 -10.46 5.25
C PRO A 39 -14.00 -9.05 5.57
N MET A 40 -14.66 -8.01 5.02
CA MET A 40 -14.26 -6.64 5.31
C MET A 40 -14.70 -6.25 6.71
N LEU A 41 -13.73 -6.03 7.61
CA LEU A 41 -13.99 -5.71 9.01
C LEU A 41 -13.48 -4.31 9.36
N ILE A 42 -14.23 -3.65 10.23
CA ILE A 42 -13.89 -2.36 10.84
C ILE A 42 -13.90 -2.49 12.36
N ALA A 43 -12.96 -1.88 13.04
CA ALA A 43 -12.94 -1.74 14.47
C ALA A 43 -13.18 -0.28 14.87
N ILE A 44 -14.02 -0.07 15.88
CA ILE A 44 -14.19 1.21 16.57
C ILE A 44 -13.88 1.01 18.05
N PHE A 45 -13.32 2.06 18.68
CA PHE A 45 -12.99 2.06 20.10
C PHE A 45 -13.77 3.19 20.76
N ILE A 46 -14.67 2.82 21.65
CA ILE A 46 -15.63 3.74 22.30
C ILE A 46 -15.61 3.56 23.82
N HIS A 47 -16.12 4.53 24.53
CA HIS A 47 -16.38 4.40 25.97
C HIS A 47 -17.80 3.86 26.22
N ASP A 48 -18.09 3.54 27.47
CA ASP A 48 -19.43 3.30 27.98
C ASP A 48 -20.30 4.53 27.72
N SER A 49 -21.29 4.39 26.84
CA SER A 49 -22.02 5.53 26.26
C SER A 49 -23.30 5.06 25.55
N PRO A 50 -24.24 5.95 25.24
CA PRO A 50 -25.44 5.62 24.45
C PRO A 50 -25.14 4.91 23.12
N THR A 51 -24.01 5.23 22.48
CA THR A 51 -23.56 4.52 21.27
C THR A 51 -23.27 3.06 21.56
N TYR A 52 -22.54 2.77 22.65
CA TYR A 52 -22.25 1.40 23.09
C TYR A 52 -23.54 0.66 23.45
N TRP A 53 -24.40 1.25 24.23
CA TRP A 53 -25.67 0.62 24.68
C TRP A 53 -26.57 0.26 23.50
N ASN A 54 -26.68 1.14 22.50
CA ASN A 54 -27.41 0.84 21.26
C ASN A 54 -26.79 -0.33 20.49
N ILE A 55 -25.45 -0.37 20.35
CA ILE A 55 -24.77 -1.47 19.66
C ILE A 55 -24.91 -2.78 20.44
N GLU A 56 -24.85 -2.72 21.76
CA GLU A 56 -25.01 -3.92 22.60
C GLU A 56 -26.41 -4.52 22.47
N GLU A 57 -27.44 -3.67 22.37
CA GLU A 57 -28.85 -4.08 22.17
C GLU A 57 -29.08 -4.62 20.76
N THR A 58 -28.70 -3.88 19.72
CA THR A 58 -29.12 -4.13 18.34
C THR A 58 -28.13 -4.88 17.50
N LYS A 59 -26.86 -4.92 17.91
CA LYS A 59 -25.71 -5.50 17.19
C LYS A 59 -25.48 -4.89 15.80
N VAL A 60 -25.98 -3.66 15.57
CA VAL A 60 -25.75 -2.94 14.30
C VAL A 60 -25.35 -1.49 14.54
N PHE A 61 -24.57 -0.94 13.62
CA PHE A 61 -24.15 0.46 13.64
C PHE A 61 -23.75 0.95 12.25
N GLY A 62 -23.90 2.25 12.03
CA GLY A 62 -23.41 2.94 10.84
C GLY A 62 -22.04 3.57 11.10
N VAL A 63 -21.13 3.42 10.17
CA VAL A 63 -19.84 4.13 10.15
C VAL A 63 -19.86 5.14 9.01
N ASN A 64 -19.75 6.41 9.35
CA ASN A 64 -19.75 7.50 8.39
C ASN A 64 -18.40 8.23 8.54
N MET A 65 -17.45 7.98 7.64
CA MET A 65 -16.13 8.62 7.67
C MET A 65 -16.27 10.08 7.24
N ALA A 66 -16.08 10.99 8.19
CA ALA A 66 -16.28 12.41 7.96
C ALA A 66 -15.38 12.94 6.83
N SER A 67 -15.95 13.80 5.97
CA SER A 67 -15.17 14.58 5.02
C SER A 67 -14.54 15.80 5.69
N ASP A 68 -13.53 16.39 5.04
CA ASP A 68 -12.83 17.57 5.52
C ASP A 68 -13.71 18.84 5.61
N GLU A 69 -14.92 18.78 5.05
CA GLU A 69 -15.95 19.81 5.15
C GLU A 69 -16.82 19.66 6.41
N GLN A 70 -16.75 18.54 7.12
CA GLN A 70 -17.64 18.16 8.21
C GLN A 70 -17.04 18.30 9.62
N SER A 71 -15.95 19.03 9.79
CA SER A 71 -15.32 19.22 11.12
C SER A 71 -16.27 19.79 12.18
N HIS A 72 -17.22 20.65 11.78
CA HIS A 72 -18.24 21.19 12.67
C HIS A 72 -19.23 20.11 13.18
N LEU A 73 -19.61 19.16 12.33
CA LEU A 73 -20.46 18.02 12.72
C LEU A 73 -19.74 17.09 13.70
N VAL A 74 -18.45 16.87 13.45
CA VAL A 74 -17.60 16.07 14.35
C VAL A 74 -17.51 16.71 15.73
N ASN A 75 -17.34 18.03 15.81
CA ASN A 75 -17.34 18.76 17.08
C ASN A 75 -18.66 18.61 17.84
N ILE A 76 -19.81 18.65 17.15
CA ILE A 76 -21.12 18.43 17.76
C ILE A 76 -21.26 16.97 18.22
N ALA A 77 -20.92 16.02 17.36
CA ALA A 77 -21.05 14.59 17.66
C ALA A 77 -20.15 14.14 18.83
N GLY A 78 -18.97 14.72 18.97
CA GLY A 78 -18.01 14.41 20.05
C GLY A 78 -18.15 15.26 21.28
N GLY A 79 -18.73 16.48 21.18
CA GLY A 79 -18.81 17.44 22.28
C GLY A 79 -19.96 17.22 23.23
N TYR A 80 -20.97 16.43 22.84
CA TYR A 80 -22.18 16.20 23.64
C TYR A 80 -22.52 14.72 23.72
N SER A 81 -23.02 14.27 24.87
CA SER A 81 -23.58 12.93 25.03
C SER A 81 -24.99 12.82 24.44
N GLY A 82 -25.37 11.62 23.96
CA GLY A 82 -26.76 11.34 23.57
C GLY A 82 -27.76 11.39 24.73
N THR A 83 -27.28 11.34 25.99
CA THR A 83 -28.10 11.55 27.19
C THR A 83 -28.36 13.03 27.48
N GLU A 84 -27.51 13.92 26.97
CA GLU A 84 -27.65 15.36 27.16
C GLU A 84 -28.50 15.99 26.05
N ILE A 85 -28.25 15.58 24.80
CA ILE A 85 -28.86 16.18 23.61
C ILE A 85 -29.09 15.11 22.53
N GLN A 86 -30.26 15.12 21.93
CA GLN A 86 -30.58 14.32 20.72
C GLN A 86 -29.99 15.01 19.50
N LYS A 87 -28.71 14.78 19.23
CA LYS A 87 -27.90 15.52 18.25
C LYS A 87 -28.44 15.45 16.83
N LEU A 88 -28.98 14.28 16.42
CA LEU A 88 -29.55 14.09 15.09
C LEU A 88 -30.86 14.88 14.87
N ASN A 89 -31.49 15.36 15.93
CA ASN A 89 -32.72 16.16 15.87
C ASN A 89 -32.45 17.68 15.83
N ILE A 90 -31.17 18.12 15.88
CA ILE A 90 -30.83 19.55 15.77
C ILE A 90 -31.13 20.02 14.36
N PRO A 91 -32.03 21.00 14.15
CA PRO A 91 -32.42 21.45 12.83
C PRO A 91 -31.23 21.90 11.98
N ASN A 92 -31.25 21.57 10.68
CA ASN A 92 -30.24 22.00 9.69
C ASN A 92 -28.79 21.64 10.04
N THR A 93 -28.57 20.61 10.85
CA THR A 93 -27.24 20.21 11.31
C THR A 93 -26.78 18.96 10.61
N PHE A 94 -27.41 17.83 10.86
CA PHE A 94 -27.07 16.56 10.22
C PHE A 94 -28.05 16.24 9.10
N GLU A 95 -27.57 16.24 7.86
CA GLU A 95 -28.32 15.66 6.75
C GLU A 95 -28.22 14.15 6.79
N THR A 96 -29.33 13.48 7.07
CA THR A 96 -29.36 12.02 7.24
C THR A 96 -30.24 11.34 6.20
N TYR A 97 -30.00 10.06 6.00
CA TYR A 97 -30.86 9.17 5.21
C TYR A 97 -30.91 7.78 5.89
N PRO A 98 -31.99 7.00 5.67
CA PRO A 98 -32.09 5.66 6.25
C PRO A 98 -31.05 4.72 5.62
N ALA A 99 -30.42 3.87 6.43
CA ALA A 99 -29.60 2.78 5.94
C ALA A 99 -30.46 1.75 5.17
N LYS A 100 -29.84 0.93 4.32
CA LYS A 100 -30.54 -0.04 3.48
C LYS A 100 -30.75 -1.39 4.19
N GLN A 101 -29.76 -1.84 4.95
CA GLN A 101 -29.71 -3.18 5.52
C GLN A 101 -29.94 -3.19 7.04
N ILE A 102 -29.75 -2.05 7.70
CA ILE A 102 -29.86 -1.93 9.17
C ILE A 102 -30.75 -0.75 9.55
N ASN A 103 -31.32 -0.80 10.74
CA ASN A 103 -32.20 0.27 11.21
C ASN A 103 -31.43 1.39 11.90
N VAL A 104 -30.63 2.15 11.14
CA VAL A 104 -29.92 3.35 11.61
C VAL A 104 -30.02 4.46 10.56
N LEU A 105 -29.78 5.69 10.98
CA LEU A 105 -29.60 6.83 10.07
C LEU A 105 -28.14 6.93 9.66
N MET A 106 -27.88 7.11 8.37
CA MET A 106 -26.57 7.41 7.81
C MET A 106 -26.44 8.90 7.53
N ILE A 107 -25.23 9.42 7.54
CA ILE A 107 -24.94 10.86 7.37
C ILE A 107 -24.49 11.13 5.93
N ASN A 108 -25.12 12.12 5.27
CA ASN A 108 -24.72 12.56 3.94
C ASN A 108 -23.36 13.27 3.94
N ASN A 109 -22.79 13.41 2.76
CA ASN A 109 -21.54 14.16 2.52
C ASN A 109 -20.28 13.60 3.19
N CYS A 110 -20.31 12.36 3.67
CA CYS A 110 -19.14 11.64 4.15
C CYS A 110 -18.30 11.05 3.01
N THR A 111 -17.03 10.75 3.26
CA THR A 111 -16.16 10.08 2.27
C THR A 111 -16.51 8.62 2.10
N LEU A 112 -16.98 7.99 3.16
CA LEU A 112 -17.42 6.60 3.21
C LEU A 112 -18.60 6.49 4.17
N ASN A 113 -19.61 5.72 3.78
CA ASN A 113 -20.68 5.26 4.65
C ASN A 113 -20.69 3.74 4.61
N ALA A 114 -20.63 3.09 5.76
CA ALA A 114 -20.66 1.63 5.88
C ALA A 114 -21.70 1.20 6.90
N GLU A 115 -22.50 0.22 6.53
CA GLU A 115 -23.45 -0.44 7.39
C GLU A 115 -22.82 -1.67 7.99
N CYS A 116 -22.81 -1.79 9.30
CA CYS A 116 -22.02 -2.78 10.02
C CYS A 116 -22.88 -3.65 10.95
N LYS A 117 -22.55 -4.94 10.98
CA LYS A 117 -22.99 -5.91 11.98
C LYS A 117 -21.88 -6.14 13.00
N ALA A 118 -22.11 -5.89 14.29
CA ALA A 118 -21.13 -6.17 15.33
C ALA A 118 -20.94 -7.68 15.49
N ILE A 119 -19.70 -8.13 15.32
CA ILE A 119 -19.31 -9.55 15.47
C ILE A 119 -18.50 -9.80 16.74
N THR A 120 -17.87 -8.74 17.28
CA THR A 120 -17.12 -8.81 18.54
C THR A 120 -17.31 -7.52 19.30
N ILE A 121 -17.56 -7.63 20.60
CA ILE A 121 -17.59 -6.53 21.55
C ILE A 121 -16.71 -6.94 22.71
N GLN A 122 -15.61 -6.20 22.97
CA GLN A 122 -14.63 -6.57 23.97
C GLN A 122 -14.09 -5.33 24.69
N LYS A 123 -14.04 -5.38 26.02
CA LYS A 123 -13.38 -4.35 26.82
C LYS A 123 -11.87 -4.44 26.66
N ILE A 124 -11.24 -3.34 26.27
CA ILE A 124 -9.78 -3.19 26.11
C ILE A 124 -9.33 -2.00 26.96
N ALA A 125 -8.77 -2.29 28.10
CA ALA A 125 -8.35 -1.27 29.09
C ALA A 125 -9.50 -0.29 29.42
N ASP A 126 -9.38 0.96 29.04
CA ASP A 126 -10.34 2.05 29.27
C ASP A 126 -11.37 2.20 28.14
N HIS A 127 -11.25 1.41 27.06
CA HIS A 127 -12.17 1.44 25.91
C HIS A 127 -12.90 0.12 25.71
N ILE A 128 -13.98 0.19 24.95
CA ILE A 128 -14.70 -0.95 24.41
C ILE A 128 -14.41 -1.00 22.91
N MET A 129 -13.75 -2.06 22.47
CA MET A 129 -13.57 -2.37 21.06
C MET A 129 -14.81 -3.04 20.51
N VAL A 130 -15.39 -2.49 19.46
CA VAL A 130 -16.43 -3.12 18.67
C VAL A 130 -15.88 -3.43 17.29
N VAL A 131 -15.89 -4.70 16.92
CA VAL A 131 -15.56 -5.14 15.56
C VAL A 131 -16.85 -5.39 14.81
N GLY A 132 -17.02 -4.73 13.67
CA GLY A 132 -18.17 -4.90 12.79
C GLY A 132 -17.76 -5.44 11.42
N GLU A 133 -18.58 -6.35 10.89
CA GLU A 133 -18.53 -6.76 9.49
C GLU A 133 -19.30 -5.74 8.66
N ILE A 134 -18.68 -5.23 7.61
CA ILE A 134 -19.32 -4.31 6.66
C ILE A 134 -20.22 -5.13 5.73
N ILE A 135 -21.53 -4.89 5.78
CA ILE A 135 -22.54 -5.59 4.99
C ILE A 135 -23.08 -4.79 3.80
N ASP A 136 -22.96 -3.46 3.83
CA ASP A 136 -23.18 -2.55 2.71
C ASP A 136 -22.29 -1.32 2.86
N ALA A 137 -21.82 -0.75 1.76
CA ALA A 137 -21.02 0.47 1.81
C ALA A 137 -21.15 1.30 0.54
N LYS A 138 -21.09 2.63 0.69
CA LYS A 138 -20.91 3.58 -0.41
C LYS A 138 -19.78 4.54 -0.09
N PHE A 139 -19.14 5.08 -1.11
CA PHE A 139 -18.06 6.06 -0.96
C PHE A 139 -18.18 7.19 -2.01
N ASP A 140 -17.56 8.31 -1.72
CA ASP A 140 -17.42 9.44 -2.63
C ASP A 140 -15.93 9.76 -2.82
N ASP A 141 -15.39 9.44 -4.00
CA ASP A 141 -13.97 9.64 -4.35
C ASP A 141 -13.58 11.11 -4.59
N LYS A 142 -14.56 12.01 -4.65
CA LYS A 142 -14.35 13.45 -4.77
C LYS A 142 -14.13 14.13 -3.42
N LYS A 143 -14.49 13.47 -2.33
CA LYS A 143 -14.32 13.99 -0.98
C LYS A 143 -13.01 13.55 -0.34
N SER A 144 -12.40 14.43 0.45
CA SER A 144 -11.21 14.12 1.23
C SER A 144 -11.57 13.80 2.68
N PRO A 145 -10.98 12.77 3.29
CA PRO A 145 -11.28 12.43 4.68
C PRO A 145 -10.74 13.49 5.65
N LEU A 146 -11.49 13.73 6.71
CA LEU A 146 -11.07 14.53 7.84
C LEU A 146 -10.06 13.75 8.68
N ILE A 147 -8.91 14.34 8.96
CA ILE A 147 -7.87 13.76 9.79
C ILE A 147 -7.80 14.49 11.12
N TYR A 148 -7.73 13.73 12.22
CA TYR A 148 -7.45 14.26 13.55
C TYR A 148 -6.02 13.93 13.96
N THR A 149 -5.29 14.93 14.40
CA THR A 149 -3.92 14.78 14.93
C THR A 149 -3.52 16.00 15.76
N ARG A 150 -2.76 15.79 16.83
CA ARG A 150 -2.24 16.83 17.70
C ARG A 150 -3.33 17.76 18.26
N GLY A 151 -4.53 17.20 18.52
CA GLY A 151 -5.66 17.98 19.04
C GLY A 151 -6.35 18.87 18.01
N ASN A 152 -6.11 18.68 16.72
CA ASN A 152 -6.66 19.50 15.65
C ASN A 152 -7.14 18.66 14.47
N TYR A 153 -8.15 19.16 13.76
CA TYR A 153 -8.54 18.62 12.45
C TYR A 153 -7.61 19.12 11.36
N ARG A 154 -7.29 18.26 10.41
CA ARG A 154 -6.41 18.52 9.27
C ARG A 154 -7.03 18.02 7.98
N LYS A 155 -6.73 18.71 6.87
CA LYS A 155 -6.99 18.25 5.51
C LYS A 155 -5.78 17.47 5.00
N ILE A 156 -6.02 16.45 4.19
CA ILE A 156 -4.95 15.83 3.41
C ILE A 156 -4.56 16.79 2.29
N ALA A 157 -3.28 17.15 2.23
CA ALA A 157 -2.77 17.95 1.12
C ALA A 157 -2.96 17.17 -0.19
N SER A 158 -3.48 17.84 -1.22
CA SER A 158 -3.70 17.24 -2.55
C SER A 158 -2.39 16.88 -3.28
N ALA A 159 -1.25 17.41 -2.82
CA ALA A 159 0.06 17.06 -3.34
C ALA A 159 0.36 15.59 -3.08
N LYS A 160 0.39 14.78 -4.14
CA LYS A 160 0.86 13.41 -4.07
C LYS A 160 2.29 13.44 -3.56
N ILE A 161 2.54 12.83 -2.40
CA ILE A 161 3.91 12.54 -1.98
C ILE A 161 4.52 11.72 -3.11
N ALA A 162 5.64 12.19 -3.67
CA ALA A 162 6.35 11.45 -4.68
C ALA A 162 6.60 10.05 -4.11
N ILE A 163 5.92 9.07 -4.68
CA ILE A 163 6.18 7.67 -4.35
C ILE A 163 7.66 7.52 -4.63
N GLY A 164 8.50 7.26 -3.63
CA GLY A 164 9.97 7.24 -3.74
C GLY A 164 10.46 6.19 -4.75
N ARG A 165 9.94 6.26 -5.98
CA ARG A 165 10.26 5.44 -7.14
C ARG A 165 10.82 6.33 -8.23
N LYS A 166 12.01 6.01 -8.67
CA LYS A 166 12.65 6.64 -9.80
C LYS A 166 11.98 6.19 -11.10
N SER A 167 11.42 7.10 -11.86
CA SER A 167 10.83 6.77 -13.16
C SER A 167 11.93 6.54 -14.20
N ILE A 168 11.86 5.40 -14.88
CA ILE A 168 12.81 4.99 -15.92
C ILE A 168 12.03 4.67 -17.19
N LYS A 169 12.33 5.37 -18.27
CA LYS A 169 11.79 5.08 -19.59
C LYS A 169 12.57 3.93 -20.22
N ILE A 170 11.84 2.90 -20.67
CA ILE A 170 12.38 1.75 -21.40
C ILE A 170 11.56 1.53 -22.66
N ASN A 171 12.06 0.80 -23.61
CA ASN A 171 11.29 0.49 -24.81
C ASN A 171 10.11 -0.47 -24.48
N HIS A 172 9.15 -0.51 -25.38
CA HIS A 172 7.92 -1.28 -25.18
C HIS A 172 8.18 -2.79 -25.01
N ASN A 173 9.05 -3.36 -25.82
CA ASN A 173 9.39 -4.78 -25.76
C ASN A 173 10.02 -5.16 -24.43
N HIS A 174 10.98 -4.36 -23.95
CA HIS A 174 11.58 -4.57 -22.63
C HIS A 174 10.57 -4.47 -21.49
N LEU A 175 9.61 -3.54 -21.56
CA LEU A 175 8.55 -3.45 -20.57
C LEU A 175 7.66 -4.71 -20.55
N ILE A 176 7.34 -5.25 -21.73
CA ILE A 176 6.59 -6.52 -21.86
C ILE A 176 7.37 -7.67 -21.21
N GLU A 177 8.69 -7.76 -21.49
CA GLU A 177 9.52 -8.82 -20.91
C GLU A 177 9.58 -8.72 -19.37
N PHE A 178 9.78 -7.54 -18.81
CA PHE A 178 9.73 -7.34 -17.35
C PHE A 178 8.36 -7.70 -16.76
N LYS A 179 7.26 -7.44 -17.48
CA LYS A 179 5.92 -7.85 -17.05
C LYS A 179 5.75 -9.37 -17.09
N LYS A 180 6.23 -10.06 -18.11
CA LYS A 180 6.24 -11.53 -18.16
C LYS A 180 7.01 -12.12 -16.98
N ILE A 181 8.21 -11.58 -16.68
CA ILE A 181 9.04 -11.98 -15.54
C ILE A 181 8.31 -11.77 -14.22
N SER A 182 7.51 -10.70 -14.09
CA SER A 182 6.72 -10.42 -12.87
C SER A 182 5.56 -11.39 -12.64
N LYS A 183 5.25 -12.25 -13.60
CA LYS A 183 4.16 -13.25 -13.54
C LYS A 183 2.82 -12.66 -13.08
N GLY A 184 2.44 -11.50 -13.58
CA GLY A 184 1.19 -10.82 -13.23
C GLY A 184 1.20 -10.10 -11.87
N SER A 185 2.31 -10.09 -11.16
CA SER A 185 2.43 -9.36 -9.90
C SER A 185 2.40 -7.84 -10.14
N PHE A 186 1.72 -7.08 -9.26
CA PHE A 186 1.70 -5.61 -9.29
C PHE A 186 3.08 -4.95 -9.18
N THR A 187 4.05 -5.69 -8.64
CA THR A 187 5.41 -5.20 -8.44
C THR A 187 6.38 -6.34 -8.71
N LEU A 188 7.25 -6.17 -9.68
CA LEU A 188 8.40 -7.03 -9.87
C LEU A 188 9.34 -6.90 -8.66
N LYS A 189 9.67 -8.01 -8.03
CA LYS A 189 10.66 -8.08 -6.94
C LYS A 189 11.85 -8.87 -7.45
N ALA A 190 12.96 -8.20 -7.72
CA ALA A 190 14.12 -8.84 -8.32
C ALA A 190 15.31 -8.84 -7.35
N ALA A 191 15.97 -9.98 -7.23
CA ALA A 191 17.31 -10.10 -6.67
C ALA A 191 18.34 -9.91 -7.80
N VAL A 192 19.32 -9.04 -7.58
CA VAL A 192 20.32 -8.65 -8.58
C VAL A 192 21.71 -8.96 -8.05
N ALA A 193 22.54 -9.64 -8.82
CA ALA A 193 23.92 -9.91 -8.46
C ALA A 193 24.87 -8.82 -8.99
N VAL A 194 25.66 -8.25 -8.11
CA VAL A 194 26.80 -7.40 -8.44
C VAL A 194 28.07 -8.20 -8.20
N ILE A 195 28.73 -8.61 -9.27
CA ILE A 195 29.88 -9.51 -9.24
C ILE A 195 31.08 -8.77 -9.85
N HIS A 196 32.10 -8.52 -9.04
CA HIS A 196 33.37 -7.93 -9.48
C HIS A 196 34.49 -8.95 -9.42
N HIS A 197 35.36 -8.93 -10.44
CA HIS A 197 36.63 -9.65 -10.46
C HIS A 197 37.67 -8.87 -11.23
N ARG A 198 38.87 -8.61 -10.63
CA ARG A 198 39.95 -7.83 -11.23
C ARG A 198 39.47 -6.51 -11.84
N ASP A 199 38.72 -5.72 -11.06
CA ASP A 199 38.13 -4.43 -11.46
C ASP A 199 37.10 -4.48 -12.60
N LYS A 200 36.75 -5.65 -13.10
CA LYS A 200 35.67 -5.85 -14.08
C LYS A 200 34.36 -6.24 -13.43
N LEU A 201 33.27 -5.82 -14.06
CA LEU A 201 31.89 -6.15 -13.66
C LEU A 201 31.35 -7.24 -14.57
N LEU A 202 30.80 -8.30 -13.98
CA LEU A 202 30.13 -9.35 -14.75
C LEU A 202 28.73 -8.89 -15.14
N MET A 203 28.42 -9.00 -16.42
CA MET A 203 27.10 -8.71 -16.95
C MET A 203 26.61 -9.87 -17.80
N VAL A 204 25.31 -9.99 -17.91
CA VAL A 204 24.64 -10.99 -18.74
C VAL A 204 23.85 -10.33 -19.86
N ASN A 205 23.73 -11.05 -20.95
CA ASN A 205 22.92 -10.70 -22.09
C ASN A 205 21.89 -11.80 -22.29
N GLU A 206 20.60 -11.48 -22.20
CA GLU A 206 19.51 -12.42 -22.43
C GLU A 206 18.82 -12.13 -23.75
N LYS A 207 18.52 -13.19 -24.51
CA LYS A 207 17.85 -13.08 -25.82
C LYS A 207 16.53 -12.33 -25.77
N SER A 208 15.80 -12.46 -24.67
CA SER A 208 14.52 -11.78 -24.42
C SER A 208 14.63 -10.25 -24.31
N PHE A 209 15.84 -9.72 -24.09
CA PHE A 209 16.10 -8.28 -23.96
C PHE A 209 16.91 -7.72 -25.14
N ASP A 210 16.71 -8.21 -26.35
CA ASP A 210 17.31 -7.70 -27.58
C ASP A 210 18.83 -7.49 -27.50
N LYS A 211 19.54 -8.44 -26.89
CA LYS A 211 20.99 -8.39 -26.68
C LYS A 211 21.49 -7.18 -25.86
N HIS A 212 20.63 -6.59 -25.01
CA HIS A 212 21.08 -5.61 -24.03
C HIS A 212 21.79 -6.27 -22.86
N TRP A 213 22.85 -5.62 -22.40
CA TRP A 213 23.60 -6.07 -21.22
C TRP A 213 22.93 -5.60 -19.93
N MET A 214 22.90 -6.45 -18.92
CA MET A 214 22.36 -6.13 -17.60
C MET A 214 23.10 -6.90 -16.51
N LEU A 215 22.92 -6.48 -15.26
CA LEU A 215 23.38 -7.32 -14.14
C LEU A 215 22.53 -8.60 -14.09
N PRO A 216 23.11 -9.74 -13.70
CA PRO A 216 22.31 -10.96 -13.49
C PRO A 216 21.21 -10.70 -12.48
N PHE A 217 19.97 -11.01 -12.83
CA PHE A 217 18.85 -10.82 -11.92
C PHE A 217 17.79 -11.91 -12.11
N VAL A 218 17.01 -12.12 -11.05
CA VAL A 218 15.88 -13.08 -11.04
C VAL A 218 14.69 -12.50 -10.27
N ASN A 219 13.47 -12.79 -10.75
CA ASN A 219 12.27 -12.48 -10.01
C ASN A 219 12.16 -13.36 -8.76
N VAL A 220 11.86 -12.74 -7.63
CA VAL A 220 11.65 -13.44 -6.36
C VAL A 220 10.16 -13.50 -6.05
N GLU A 221 9.60 -14.68 -6.02
CA GLU A 221 8.19 -14.91 -5.74
C GLU A 221 7.84 -14.57 -4.28
N ARG A 222 6.56 -14.37 -4.03
CA ARG A 222 6.08 -14.07 -2.67
C ARG A 222 6.46 -15.20 -1.70
N ARG A 223 7.01 -14.84 -0.55
CA ARG A 223 7.50 -15.76 0.51
C ARG A 223 8.78 -16.53 0.17
N SER A 224 9.40 -16.31 -0.99
CA SER A 224 10.68 -16.91 -1.32
C SER A 224 11.85 -16.11 -0.73
N ASN A 225 12.94 -16.81 -0.41
CA ASN A 225 14.17 -16.18 0.08
C ASN A 225 14.98 -15.62 -1.10
N PHE A 226 15.40 -14.37 -1.01
CA PHE A 226 16.10 -13.66 -2.07
C PHE A 226 17.49 -14.25 -2.35
N VAL A 227 18.24 -14.59 -1.30
CA VAL A 227 19.60 -15.12 -1.43
C VAL A 227 19.60 -16.49 -2.11
N SER A 228 18.77 -17.42 -1.63
CA SER A 228 18.70 -18.76 -2.20
C SER A 228 18.13 -18.76 -3.61
N THR A 229 17.19 -17.84 -3.92
CA THR A 229 16.63 -17.71 -5.28
C THR A 229 17.69 -17.18 -6.25
N LEU A 230 18.47 -16.16 -5.83
CA LEU A 230 19.55 -15.62 -6.63
C LEU A 230 20.66 -16.64 -6.82
N GLN A 231 21.04 -17.38 -5.78
CA GLN A 231 22.06 -18.42 -5.86
C GLN A 231 21.69 -19.48 -6.90
N LYS A 232 20.47 -20.04 -6.81
CA LYS A 232 19.96 -21.02 -7.76
C LYS A 232 19.96 -20.49 -9.21
N TYR A 233 19.59 -19.23 -9.40
CA TYR A 233 19.60 -18.60 -10.71
C TYR A 233 21.03 -18.50 -11.26
N LEU A 234 21.98 -18.00 -10.48
CA LEU A 234 23.39 -17.88 -10.90
C LEU A 234 23.95 -19.25 -11.30
N ASP A 235 23.72 -20.28 -10.48
CA ASP A 235 24.16 -21.66 -10.76
C ASP A 235 23.54 -22.16 -12.06
N SER A 236 22.27 -21.85 -12.33
CA SER A 236 21.55 -22.29 -13.54
C SER A 236 22.08 -21.68 -14.84
N ILE A 237 22.71 -20.51 -14.77
CA ILE A 237 23.34 -19.83 -15.91
C ILE A 237 24.87 -19.99 -15.94
N GLY A 238 25.42 -20.90 -15.11
CA GLY A 238 26.83 -21.23 -15.08
C GLY A 238 27.73 -20.23 -14.37
N ILE A 239 27.17 -19.31 -13.57
CA ILE A 239 27.93 -18.35 -12.76
C ILE A 239 28.06 -18.91 -11.34
N ILE A 240 29.25 -19.37 -10.99
CA ILE A 240 29.53 -19.85 -9.62
C ILE A 240 30.02 -18.66 -8.80
N ALA A 241 29.15 -18.18 -7.93
CA ALA A 241 29.45 -17.04 -7.04
C ALA A 241 28.71 -17.19 -5.72
N GLU A 242 29.30 -16.78 -4.63
CA GLU A 242 28.68 -16.73 -3.31
C GLU A 242 27.88 -15.45 -3.15
N VAL A 243 26.57 -15.55 -2.96
CA VAL A 243 25.68 -14.41 -2.66
C VAL A 243 25.91 -13.98 -1.21
N ARG A 244 26.30 -12.71 -1.00
CA ARG A 244 26.65 -12.16 0.31
C ARG A 244 25.61 -11.15 0.80
N ASN A 245 26.07 -9.96 1.17
CA ASN A 245 25.26 -8.89 1.75
C ASN A 245 24.51 -8.06 0.72
N ILE A 246 23.39 -7.48 1.14
CA ILE A 246 22.66 -6.48 0.38
C ILE A 246 23.49 -5.19 0.32
N ILE A 247 23.65 -4.62 -0.86
CA ILE A 247 24.37 -3.37 -1.10
C ILE A 247 23.48 -2.24 -1.59
N GLY A 248 22.24 -2.52 -1.95
CA GLY A 248 21.30 -1.49 -2.36
C GLY A 248 19.90 -2.00 -2.61
N ILE A 249 18.93 -1.06 -2.57
CA ILE A 249 17.55 -1.28 -2.96
C ILE A 249 17.13 -0.14 -3.86
N GLU A 250 16.83 -0.44 -5.12
CA GLU A 250 16.31 0.54 -6.07
C GLU A 250 14.82 0.29 -6.32
N ARG A 251 14.02 1.32 -6.10
CA ARG A 251 12.58 1.31 -6.32
C ARG A 251 12.26 2.08 -7.59
N LEU A 252 11.92 1.38 -8.65
CA LEU A 252 11.71 1.95 -9.97
C LEU A 252 10.25 1.90 -10.41
N MET A 253 9.86 2.86 -11.23
CA MET A 253 8.70 2.83 -12.09
C MET A 253 9.21 2.70 -13.53
N LEU A 254 9.08 1.53 -14.11
CA LEU A 254 9.43 1.30 -15.51
C LEU A 254 8.26 1.76 -16.37
N THR A 255 8.52 2.68 -17.30
CA THR A 255 7.49 3.27 -18.16
C THR A 255 7.89 3.11 -19.63
N ASN A 256 6.90 2.98 -20.51
CA ASN A 256 7.16 2.94 -21.94
C ASN A 256 7.70 4.28 -22.45
N SER A 257 8.72 4.25 -23.30
CA SER A 257 9.32 5.45 -23.92
C SER A 257 8.44 6.08 -25.02
N SER A 258 7.48 5.34 -25.60
CA SER A 258 6.55 5.88 -26.59
C SER A 258 5.45 6.70 -25.91
N ASN A 259 5.40 8.00 -26.21
CA ASN A 259 4.40 8.93 -25.70
C ASN A 259 3.01 8.67 -26.34
N ILE A 260 2.25 7.72 -25.83
CA ILE A 260 0.82 7.65 -26.12
C ILE A 260 0.10 8.39 -24.99
N LYS A 261 -0.31 9.64 -25.25
CA LYS A 261 -1.22 10.40 -24.39
C LYS A 261 -2.58 9.71 -24.39
N SER A 262 -2.85 8.81 -23.47
CA SER A 262 -4.19 8.32 -23.21
C SER A 262 -4.64 8.81 -21.83
N ASN A 263 -5.81 9.45 -21.79
CA ASN A 263 -6.47 9.86 -20.53
C ASN A 263 -7.18 8.71 -19.82
N ASP A 264 -7.09 7.49 -20.34
CA ASP A 264 -7.75 6.30 -19.87
C ASP A 264 -6.89 5.62 -18.79
N SER A 265 -7.41 5.47 -17.57
CA SER A 265 -6.71 4.88 -16.42
C SER A 265 -6.28 3.42 -16.64
N ASP A 266 -7.06 2.65 -17.39
CA ASP A 266 -6.75 1.26 -17.70
C ASP A 266 -5.64 1.13 -18.76
N LYS A 267 -5.62 2.00 -19.77
CA LYS A 267 -4.50 2.09 -20.72
C LYS A 267 -3.21 2.54 -20.05
N LYS A 268 -3.29 3.37 -18.99
CA LYS A 268 -2.13 3.80 -18.21
C LYS A 268 -1.51 2.66 -17.40
N ARG A 269 -2.32 1.75 -16.84
CA ARG A 269 -1.84 0.54 -16.14
C ARG A 269 -1.05 -0.40 -17.06
N HIS A 270 -1.37 -0.45 -18.35
CA HIS A 270 -0.63 -1.25 -19.33
C HIS A 270 0.72 -0.66 -19.75
N GLN A 271 1.02 0.60 -19.41
CA GLN A 271 2.25 1.30 -19.81
C GLN A 271 3.29 1.42 -18.69
N GLU A 272 3.03 0.88 -17.50
CA GLU A 272 3.90 1.01 -16.34
C GLU A 272 4.09 -0.34 -15.63
N LEU A 273 5.24 -0.50 -15.00
CA LEU A 273 5.52 -1.61 -14.07
C LEU A 273 6.31 -1.08 -12.87
N ARG A 274 5.80 -1.36 -11.68
CA ARG A 274 6.55 -1.13 -10.44
C ARG A 274 7.61 -2.22 -10.30
N ALA A 275 8.85 -1.83 -9.99
CA ALA A 275 9.94 -2.78 -9.80
C ALA A 275 10.77 -2.41 -8.57
N ASN A 276 11.13 -3.41 -7.79
CA ASN A 276 12.06 -3.32 -6.67
C ASN A 276 13.24 -4.23 -7.00
N PHE A 277 14.42 -3.65 -7.19
CA PHE A 277 15.66 -4.37 -7.41
C PHE A 277 16.49 -4.33 -6.12
N ILE A 278 16.70 -5.50 -5.52
CA ILE A 278 17.58 -5.65 -4.36
C ILE A 278 18.91 -6.17 -4.85
N THR A 279 19.94 -5.37 -4.72
CA THR A 279 21.28 -5.68 -5.20
C THR A 279 22.11 -6.33 -4.11
N PHE A 280 22.77 -7.43 -4.46
CA PHE A 280 23.64 -8.20 -3.59
C PHE A 280 25.08 -8.13 -4.09
N ASN A 281 26.01 -7.91 -3.17
CA ASN A 281 27.41 -8.16 -3.45
C ASN A 281 27.64 -9.68 -3.51
N CYS A 282 28.28 -10.14 -4.60
CA CYS A 282 28.55 -11.56 -4.77
C CYS A 282 30.05 -11.78 -4.99
N LYS A 283 30.63 -12.74 -4.28
CA LYS A 283 32.03 -13.13 -4.47
C LYS A 283 32.12 -14.12 -5.62
N PHE A 284 32.81 -13.74 -6.68
CA PHE A 284 33.06 -14.61 -7.82
C PHE A 284 33.96 -15.79 -7.43
N MET A 285 33.63 -16.96 -7.95
CA MET A 285 34.41 -18.20 -7.80
C MET A 285 34.86 -18.72 -9.16
N SER A 286 33.95 -19.03 -10.07
CA SER A 286 34.28 -19.53 -11.41
C SER A 286 33.11 -19.34 -12.39
N LEU A 287 33.37 -19.55 -13.68
CA LEU A 287 32.35 -19.69 -14.74
C LEU A 287 32.38 -21.14 -15.24
N ASN A 288 31.19 -21.72 -15.37
CA ASN A 288 31.01 -23.00 -16.05
C ASN A 288 30.67 -22.73 -17.52
N GLU A 289 31.68 -22.73 -18.39
CA GLU A 289 31.54 -22.40 -19.82
C GLU A 289 30.52 -23.28 -20.53
N LYS A 290 30.48 -24.58 -20.23
CA LYS A 290 29.53 -25.52 -20.83
C LYS A 290 28.08 -25.20 -20.54
N VAL A 291 27.78 -24.67 -19.37
CA VAL A 291 26.43 -24.22 -18.98
C VAL A 291 26.13 -22.87 -19.60
N ASN A 292 27.08 -21.95 -19.57
CA ASN A 292 26.94 -20.59 -20.13
C ASN A 292 26.68 -20.62 -21.64
N GLU A 293 27.34 -21.49 -22.40
CA GLU A 293 27.11 -21.67 -23.86
C GLU A 293 25.73 -22.25 -24.18
N LYS A 294 25.19 -23.11 -23.32
CA LYS A 294 23.87 -23.75 -23.49
C LYS A 294 22.72 -22.92 -22.96
N SER A 295 22.99 -21.95 -22.10
CA SER A 295 21.97 -21.09 -21.52
C SER A 295 21.44 -20.05 -22.53
N SER A 296 20.25 -19.54 -22.28
CA SER A 296 19.71 -18.39 -23.03
C SER A 296 20.43 -17.08 -22.68
N SER A 297 21.28 -17.09 -21.65
CA SER A 297 22.02 -15.95 -21.11
C SER A 297 23.51 -16.11 -21.41
N HIS A 298 24.12 -15.04 -21.86
CA HIS A 298 25.57 -14.98 -22.14
C HIS A 298 26.25 -14.06 -21.13
N ALA A 299 27.23 -14.54 -20.39
CA ALA A 299 27.94 -13.76 -19.37
C ALA A 299 29.28 -13.25 -19.89
N GLN A 300 29.62 -11.98 -19.64
CA GLN A 300 30.86 -11.35 -20.03
C GLN A 300 31.33 -10.33 -19.01
N TRP A 301 32.66 -10.12 -18.95
CA TRP A 301 33.32 -9.15 -18.09
C TRP A 301 33.52 -7.81 -18.79
N PHE A 302 33.25 -6.70 -18.10
CA PHE A 302 33.37 -5.35 -18.61
C PHE A 302 34.13 -4.45 -17.61
N ASP A 303 35.06 -3.64 -18.11
CA ASP A 303 35.71 -2.58 -17.30
C ASP A 303 34.72 -1.44 -17.01
N LYS A 304 33.79 -1.18 -17.94
CA LYS A 304 32.71 -0.19 -17.80
C LYS A 304 31.45 -0.74 -18.46
N PRO A 305 30.27 -0.46 -17.89
CA PRO A 305 29.01 -0.88 -18.49
C PRO A 305 28.90 -0.41 -19.95
N PRO A 306 28.56 -1.30 -20.90
CA PRO A 306 28.40 -0.97 -22.32
C PRO A 306 27.34 0.12 -22.54
N LYS A 307 27.33 0.75 -23.73
CA LYS A 307 26.33 1.78 -24.09
C LYS A 307 24.91 1.22 -24.07
N ASN A 308 24.73 -0.02 -24.52
CA ASN A 308 23.47 -0.75 -24.55
C ASN A 308 23.15 -1.47 -23.22
N THR A 309 23.58 -0.93 -22.08
CA THR A 309 23.26 -1.47 -20.76
C THR A 309 21.87 -1.06 -20.34
N LEU A 310 21.02 -2.06 -20.08
CA LEU A 310 19.69 -1.87 -19.51
C LEU A 310 19.80 -1.63 -17.98
N LEU A 311 19.00 -0.70 -17.46
CA LEU A 311 19.01 -0.34 -16.03
C LEU A 311 20.41 0.04 -15.50
N LYS A 312 21.12 0.85 -16.27
CA LYS A 312 22.50 1.28 -15.99
C LYS A 312 22.71 1.82 -14.56
N MET A 313 21.66 2.39 -13.92
CA MET A 313 21.74 2.89 -12.55
C MET A 313 22.03 1.78 -11.52
N LEU A 314 21.71 0.52 -11.81
CA LEU A 314 22.02 -0.60 -10.92
C LEU A 314 23.53 -0.92 -10.90
N THR A 315 24.29 -0.45 -11.90
CA THR A 315 25.74 -0.68 -12.01
C THR A 315 26.59 0.40 -11.29
N VAL A 316 25.97 1.49 -10.83
CA VAL A 316 26.68 2.71 -10.33
C VAL A 316 27.03 2.59 -8.83
N THR A 317 26.79 1.48 -8.17
CA THR A 317 27.08 1.28 -6.74
C THR A 317 28.57 1.35 -6.37
N ARG A 318 29.47 1.61 -7.34
CA ARG A 318 30.93 1.58 -7.17
C ARG A 318 31.52 2.65 -6.22
N ASN A 319 30.82 3.77 -5.96
CA ASN A 319 31.40 4.90 -5.22
C ASN A 319 31.02 4.98 -3.74
N LYS A 320 30.28 4.02 -3.18
CA LYS A 320 29.87 4.03 -1.76
C LYS A 320 30.63 3.05 -0.86
N TRP A 321 31.60 2.31 -1.39
CA TRP A 321 32.24 1.20 -0.65
C TRP A 321 33.77 1.21 -0.77
N LYS A 322 34.42 2.41 -0.67
CA LYS A 322 35.82 2.51 -0.28
C LYS A 322 35.93 2.80 1.19
#